data_33f15f96e6b6255e19051693f882926c
#
_entry.id   33f15f96e6b6255e19051693f882926c
#
_cell.length_a   1.000
_cell.length_b   1.000
_cell.length_c   1.000
_cell.angle_alpha   90.00
_cell.angle_beta   90.00
_cell.angle_gamma   90.00
#
_symmetry.space_group_name_H-M   'P 1'
#
loop_
_entity.id
_entity.type
_entity.pdbx_description
1 polymer ?
#
loop_
_entity_poly.entity_id
_entity_poly.type
_entity_poly.pdbx_seq_one_letter_code
_entity_poly.pdbx_strand_id
1 'polypeptide(L)'
;AGIETVVCITEGIPVNDMLKVNNYIQGKKVRLIGPNCPGFLIPSKKLKVGIIPGSIVSEGKVGVVSRSGTLTYEAIVQLTMLGIGQSACVGIGGDPLHGTSFVDVLQMFEEDQNTEAIVMIGEIGGTREQAAAKMIKESISKPVVASIVGQTAPEGRRMGHAGAVITGKSALASEKIKSLKSAGVYIA
;
A
#
# COMPACT_ATOMS: atom_id res chain seq x y z
N ALA A 1 -18.03 5.91 -18.65
CA ALA A 1 -17.05 6.08 -19.74
C ALA A 1 -16.29 4.78 -20.06
N GLY A 2 -16.55 3.66 -19.35
CA GLY A 2 -15.90 2.36 -19.62
C GLY A 2 -14.44 2.25 -19.18
N ILE A 3 -13.95 3.17 -18.33
CA ILE A 3 -12.59 3.11 -17.78
C ILE A 3 -12.60 2.15 -16.58
N GLU A 4 -11.80 1.09 -16.65
CA GLU A 4 -11.75 0.07 -15.60
C GLU A 4 -10.72 0.36 -14.49
N THR A 5 -9.69 1.17 -14.77
CA THR A 5 -8.67 1.54 -13.78
C THR A 5 -8.48 3.05 -13.76
N VAL A 6 -8.60 3.63 -12.57
CA VAL A 6 -8.40 5.06 -12.30
C VAL A 6 -7.31 5.21 -11.24
N VAL A 7 -6.33 6.05 -11.50
CA VAL A 7 -5.31 6.42 -10.51
C VAL A 7 -5.51 7.89 -10.13
N CYS A 8 -5.78 8.13 -8.84
CA CYS A 8 -5.93 9.46 -8.29
C CYS A 8 -4.70 9.81 -7.44
N ILE A 9 -3.79 10.63 -8.00
CA ILE A 9 -2.58 11.06 -7.29
C ILE A 9 -2.84 12.24 -6.35
N THR A 10 -3.98 12.92 -6.50
CA THR A 10 -4.32 14.15 -5.79
C THR A 10 -4.40 13.94 -4.29
N GLU A 11 -3.73 14.80 -3.54
CA GLU A 11 -3.86 14.95 -2.10
C GLU A 11 -4.94 16.01 -1.76
N GLY A 12 -5.57 15.88 -0.57
CA GLY A 12 -6.49 16.89 -0.05
C GLY A 12 -7.92 16.76 -0.53
N ILE A 13 -8.30 15.63 -1.10
CA ILE A 13 -9.69 15.36 -1.43
C ILE A 13 -10.49 15.21 -0.12
N PRO A 14 -11.59 15.98 0.06
CA PRO A 14 -12.41 15.87 1.26
C PRO A 14 -12.98 14.45 1.46
N VAL A 15 -12.99 13.98 2.71
CA VAL A 15 -13.49 12.64 3.06
C VAL A 15 -14.92 12.41 2.56
N ASN A 16 -15.79 13.43 2.67
CA ASN A 16 -17.18 13.34 2.20
C ASN A 16 -17.27 13.16 0.67
N ASP A 17 -16.35 13.72 -0.09
CA ASP A 17 -16.34 13.55 -1.55
C ASP A 17 -15.81 12.16 -1.91
N MET A 18 -14.81 11.65 -1.19
CA MET A 18 -14.37 10.26 -1.34
C MET A 18 -15.45 9.23 -0.97
N LEU A 19 -16.30 9.52 0.03
CA LEU A 19 -17.46 8.69 0.31
C LEU A 19 -18.42 8.62 -0.88
N LYS A 20 -18.71 9.76 -1.52
CA LYS A 20 -19.53 9.81 -2.73
C LYS A 20 -18.91 9.00 -3.87
N VAL A 21 -17.60 9.16 -4.08
CA VAL A 21 -16.86 8.42 -5.11
C VAL A 21 -16.92 6.91 -4.86
N ASN A 22 -16.61 6.47 -3.64
CA ASN A 22 -16.62 5.05 -3.29
C ASN A 22 -18.02 4.45 -3.46
N ASN A 23 -19.08 5.15 -3.03
CA ASN A 23 -20.47 4.74 -3.25
C ASN A 23 -20.82 4.66 -4.74
N TYR A 24 -20.35 5.62 -5.54
CA TYR A 24 -20.61 5.64 -6.97
C TYR A 24 -19.96 4.48 -7.73
N ILE A 25 -18.73 4.09 -7.35
CA ILE A 25 -18.01 3.00 -8.01
C ILE A 25 -18.37 1.61 -7.47
N GLN A 26 -19.04 1.54 -6.33
CA GLN A 26 -19.46 0.26 -5.73
C GLN A 26 -20.31 -0.57 -6.70
N GLY A 27 -19.96 -1.83 -6.87
CA GLY A 27 -20.61 -2.76 -7.80
C GLY A 27 -20.30 -2.53 -9.27
N LYS A 28 -19.43 -1.57 -9.62
CA LYS A 28 -18.97 -1.34 -11.00
C LYS A 28 -17.61 -2.00 -11.23
N LYS A 29 -17.32 -2.32 -12.48
CA LYS A 29 -15.98 -2.79 -12.91
C LYS A 29 -14.98 -1.64 -12.99
N VAL A 30 -14.76 -0.99 -11.84
CA VAL A 30 -13.79 0.11 -11.72
C VAL A 30 -12.90 -0.12 -10.52
N ARG A 31 -11.60 -0.10 -10.73
CA ARG A 31 -10.59 -0.08 -9.67
C ARG A 31 -10.05 1.33 -9.52
N LEU A 32 -10.22 1.91 -8.35
CA LEU A 32 -9.64 3.21 -7.99
C LEU A 32 -8.40 2.98 -7.11
N ILE A 33 -7.26 3.48 -7.53
CA ILE A 33 -6.01 3.51 -6.77
C ILE A 33 -5.79 4.92 -6.25
N GLY A 34 -5.56 5.09 -4.96
CA GLY A 34 -5.56 6.40 -4.29
C GLY A 34 -6.93 6.77 -3.70
N PRO A 35 -7.12 8.03 -3.33
CA PRO A 35 -6.31 9.24 -3.62
C PRO A 35 -5.00 9.30 -2.83
N ASN A 36 -4.26 10.41 -3.03
CA ASN A 36 -2.98 10.71 -2.38
C ASN A 36 -1.98 9.54 -2.51
N CYS A 37 -1.76 9.10 -3.74
CA CYS A 37 -0.94 7.95 -4.06
C CYS A 37 0.05 8.25 -5.20
N PRO A 38 1.18 7.53 -5.28
CA PRO A 38 2.10 7.68 -6.40
C PRO A 38 1.68 6.88 -7.64
N GLY A 39 0.59 6.12 -7.58
CA GLY A 39 0.15 5.22 -8.63
C GLY A 39 0.80 3.85 -8.56
N PHE A 40 0.99 3.23 -9.71
CA PHE A 40 1.62 1.91 -9.81
C PHE A 40 2.57 1.80 -11.00
N LEU A 41 3.47 0.81 -10.92
CA LEU A 41 4.45 0.51 -11.96
C LEU A 41 4.71 -0.99 -12.03
N ILE A 42 4.79 -1.54 -13.25
CA ILE A 42 5.09 -2.95 -13.53
C ILE A 42 6.31 -2.98 -14.46
N PRO A 43 7.53 -3.23 -13.94
CA PRO A 43 8.77 -3.11 -14.71
C PRO A 43 8.82 -4.01 -15.94
N SER A 44 8.46 -5.29 -15.82
CA SER A 44 8.48 -6.27 -16.91
C SER A 44 7.57 -5.89 -18.09
N LYS A 45 6.50 -5.13 -17.82
CA LYS A 45 5.57 -4.64 -18.84
C LYS A 45 5.89 -3.24 -19.33
N LYS A 46 6.95 -2.59 -18.77
CA LYS A 46 7.26 -1.18 -19.00
C LYS A 46 6.04 -0.26 -18.81
N LEU A 47 5.15 -0.66 -17.90
CA LEU A 47 3.89 0.03 -17.63
C LEU A 47 4.02 0.86 -16.36
N LYS A 48 3.73 2.15 -16.50
CA LYS A 48 3.65 3.11 -15.40
C LYS A 48 2.38 3.94 -15.51
N VAL A 49 1.63 4.00 -14.41
CA VAL A 49 0.48 4.90 -14.28
C VAL A 49 0.62 5.66 -12.97
N GLY A 50 0.91 6.96 -13.07
CA GLY A 50 1.21 7.81 -11.92
C GLY A 50 2.62 8.39 -11.97
N ILE A 51 3.20 8.68 -10.79
CA ILE A 51 4.42 9.49 -10.64
C ILE A 51 5.64 8.71 -10.09
N ILE A 52 5.55 7.40 -9.91
CA ILE A 52 6.72 6.58 -9.52
C ILE A 52 7.82 6.73 -10.57
N PRO A 53 9.05 7.18 -10.22
CA PRO A 53 10.11 7.33 -11.20
C PRO A 53 10.52 5.98 -11.80
N GLY A 54 10.49 5.87 -13.13
CA GLY A 54 10.89 4.64 -13.83
C GLY A 54 12.39 4.31 -13.72
N SER A 55 13.21 5.31 -13.40
CA SER A 55 14.66 5.15 -13.27
C SER A 55 15.13 4.43 -12.00
N ILE A 56 14.23 4.30 -10.99
CA ILE A 56 14.60 3.68 -9.71
C ILE A 56 14.23 2.19 -9.63
N VAL A 57 13.51 1.67 -10.62
CA VAL A 57 13.04 0.27 -10.63
C VAL A 57 13.94 -0.63 -11.47
N SER A 58 13.97 -1.88 -11.11
CA SER A 58 14.48 -2.97 -11.96
C SER A 58 13.46 -4.10 -11.99
N GLU A 59 13.46 -4.86 -13.09
CA GLU A 59 12.61 -6.06 -13.18
C GLU A 59 13.08 -7.11 -12.19
N GLY A 60 12.14 -7.75 -11.50
CA GLY A 60 12.41 -8.77 -10.51
C GLY A 60 11.13 -9.42 -9.98
N LYS A 61 11.19 -9.98 -8.77
CA LYS A 61 10.18 -10.87 -8.22
C LYS A 61 9.47 -10.35 -6.95
N VAL A 62 9.78 -9.14 -6.51
CA VAL A 62 9.21 -8.58 -5.28
C VAL A 62 8.07 -7.62 -5.59
N GLY A 63 6.87 -7.92 -5.08
CA GLY A 63 5.75 -7.00 -5.07
C GLY A 63 5.92 -5.96 -3.95
N VAL A 64 5.77 -4.69 -4.26
CA VAL A 64 5.84 -3.60 -3.26
C VAL A 64 4.48 -2.94 -3.14
N VAL A 65 3.93 -2.89 -1.93
CA VAL A 65 2.69 -2.14 -1.64
C VAL A 65 2.88 -1.20 -0.46
N SER A 66 2.46 0.06 -0.62
CA SER A 66 2.72 1.09 0.38
C SER A 66 1.60 2.14 0.48
N ARG A 67 1.39 2.67 1.68
CA ARG A 67 0.55 3.86 1.90
C ARG A 67 1.30 5.16 1.55
N SER A 68 2.63 5.16 1.64
CA SER A 68 3.47 6.34 1.46
C SER A 68 4.14 6.35 0.09
N GLY A 69 4.04 7.46 -0.64
CA GLY A 69 4.76 7.66 -1.89
C GLY A 69 6.28 7.65 -1.68
N THR A 70 6.79 8.46 -0.76
CA THR A 70 8.22 8.59 -0.47
C THR A 70 8.85 7.27 -0.02
N LEU A 71 8.20 6.56 0.92
CA LEU A 71 8.73 5.28 1.39
C LEU A 71 8.62 4.18 0.33
N THR A 72 7.66 4.28 -0.60
CA THR A 72 7.64 3.41 -1.79
C THR A 72 8.92 3.57 -2.59
N TYR A 73 9.33 4.82 -2.86
CA TYR A 73 10.55 5.08 -3.64
C TYR A 73 11.79 4.59 -2.92
N GLU A 74 11.89 4.81 -1.62
CA GLU A 74 13.01 4.37 -0.79
C GLU A 74 13.17 2.84 -0.82
N ALA A 75 12.09 2.10 -0.61
CA ALA A 75 12.10 0.64 -0.67
C ALA A 75 12.48 0.12 -2.07
N ILE A 76 11.95 0.73 -3.12
CA ILE A 76 12.27 0.36 -4.51
C ILE A 76 13.75 0.58 -4.79
N VAL A 77 14.32 1.73 -4.40
CA VAL A 77 15.74 2.04 -4.59
C VAL A 77 16.62 1.00 -3.88
N GLN A 78 16.32 0.71 -2.61
CA GLN A 78 17.08 -0.28 -1.84
C GLN A 78 17.03 -1.67 -2.46
N LEU A 79 15.85 -2.15 -2.85
CA LEU A 79 15.67 -3.44 -3.53
C LEU A 79 16.45 -3.48 -4.86
N THR A 80 16.38 -2.40 -5.63
CA THR A 80 17.09 -2.29 -6.92
C THR A 80 18.61 -2.29 -6.73
N MET A 81 19.13 -1.55 -5.75
CA MET A 81 20.57 -1.54 -5.42
C MET A 81 21.09 -2.91 -4.95
N LEU A 82 20.24 -3.70 -4.33
CA LEU A 82 20.54 -5.07 -3.91
C LEU A 82 20.42 -6.09 -5.06
N GLY A 83 20.02 -5.66 -6.26
CA GLY A 83 19.81 -6.54 -7.42
C GLY A 83 18.58 -7.45 -7.31
N ILE A 84 17.65 -7.14 -6.38
CA ILE A 84 16.45 -7.98 -6.15
C ILE A 84 15.37 -7.67 -7.19
N GLY A 85 15.13 -6.41 -7.49
CA GLY A 85 14.13 -5.96 -8.46
C GLY A 85 12.66 -6.18 -8.03
N GLN A 86 11.75 -5.63 -8.82
CA GLN A 86 10.32 -5.62 -8.50
C GLN A 86 9.47 -6.30 -9.58
N SER A 87 8.46 -7.06 -9.18
CA SER A 87 7.39 -7.55 -10.06
C SER A 87 6.38 -6.44 -10.35
N ALA A 88 5.94 -5.77 -9.31
CA ALA A 88 5.10 -4.57 -9.39
C ALA A 88 5.26 -3.71 -8.14
N CYS A 89 5.03 -2.40 -8.30
CA CYS A 89 5.02 -1.43 -7.21
C CYS A 89 3.68 -0.72 -7.20
N VAL A 90 2.99 -0.71 -6.06
CA VAL A 90 1.65 -0.11 -5.92
C VAL A 90 1.62 0.80 -4.70
N GLY A 91 1.40 2.09 -4.92
CA GLY A 91 1.08 3.03 -3.85
C GLY A 91 -0.43 3.15 -3.70
N ILE A 92 -0.95 2.80 -2.53
CA ILE A 92 -2.41 2.83 -2.29
C ILE A 92 -2.90 4.14 -1.69
N GLY A 93 -1.99 4.99 -1.20
CA GLY A 93 -2.30 6.30 -0.65
C GLY A 93 -2.45 6.37 0.86
N GLY A 94 -2.17 7.57 1.39
CA GLY A 94 -2.17 7.89 2.83
C GLY A 94 -3.47 8.47 3.38
N ASP A 95 -4.50 8.64 2.56
CA ASP A 95 -5.77 9.24 2.97
C ASP A 95 -6.63 8.26 3.80
N PRO A 96 -7.54 8.77 4.65
CA PRO A 96 -8.42 7.93 5.47
C PRO A 96 -9.33 7.01 4.64
N LEU A 97 -9.83 7.52 3.52
CA LEU A 97 -10.62 6.76 2.55
C LEU A 97 -9.87 6.67 1.23
N HIS A 98 -9.79 5.47 0.69
CA HIS A 98 -9.16 5.17 -0.60
C HIS A 98 -9.99 4.11 -1.33
N GLY A 99 -9.70 3.92 -2.61
CA GLY A 99 -10.33 2.89 -3.43
C GLY A 99 -9.73 1.50 -3.17
N THR A 100 -8.47 1.31 -3.57
CA THR A 100 -7.74 0.04 -3.43
C THR A 100 -7.06 -0.07 -2.07
N SER A 101 -7.22 -1.20 -1.39
CA SER A 101 -6.66 -1.49 -0.06
C SER A 101 -5.41 -2.38 -0.12
N PHE A 102 -4.74 -2.58 1.03
CA PHE A 102 -3.70 -3.62 1.15
C PHE A 102 -4.23 -5.00 0.80
N VAL A 103 -5.45 -5.33 1.24
CA VAL A 103 -6.06 -6.64 0.99
C VAL A 103 -6.20 -6.89 -0.51
N ASP A 104 -6.66 -5.90 -1.25
CA ASP A 104 -6.80 -6.02 -2.72
C ASP A 104 -5.45 -6.25 -3.42
N VAL A 105 -4.40 -5.51 -3.00
CA VAL A 105 -3.07 -5.64 -3.62
C VAL A 105 -2.39 -6.94 -3.21
N LEU A 106 -2.53 -7.36 -1.96
CA LEU A 106 -2.01 -8.64 -1.49
C LEU A 106 -2.63 -9.82 -2.26
N GLN A 107 -3.94 -9.76 -2.51
CA GLN A 107 -4.63 -10.76 -3.33
C GLN A 107 -4.03 -10.81 -4.74
N MET A 108 -3.85 -9.64 -5.38
CA MET A 108 -3.24 -9.59 -6.71
C MET A 108 -1.81 -10.13 -6.72
N PHE A 109 -1.01 -9.85 -5.69
CA PHE A 109 0.36 -10.38 -5.59
C PHE A 109 0.38 -11.88 -5.33
N GLU A 110 -0.57 -12.42 -4.57
CA GLU A 110 -0.69 -13.87 -4.36
C GLU A 110 -1.02 -14.59 -5.68
N GLU A 111 -1.92 -14.04 -6.48
CA GLU A 111 -2.33 -14.60 -7.76
C GLU A 111 -1.28 -14.41 -8.88
N ASP A 112 -0.39 -13.41 -8.76
CA ASP A 112 0.62 -13.12 -9.78
C ASP A 112 1.80 -14.11 -9.69
N GLN A 113 1.98 -14.91 -10.73
CA GLN A 113 3.08 -15.88 -10.83
C GLN A 113 4.48 -15.23 -10.91
N ASN A 114 4.56 -13.96 -11.27
CA ASN A 114 5.82 -13.21 -11.31
C ASN A 114 6.21 -12.63 -9.95
N THR A 115 5.34 -12.67 -8.96
CA THR A 115 5.62 -12.21 -7.60
C THR A 115 5.96 -13.39 -6.70
N GLU A 116 7.16 -13.40 -6.12
CA GLU A 116 7.63 -14.47 -5.23
C GLU A 116 7.72 -14.04 -3.77
N ALA A 117 7.82 -12.73 -3.50
CA ALA A 117 7.83 -12.15 -2.17
C ALA A 117 7.16 -10.77 -2.17
N ILE A 118 6.74 -10.30 -1.00
CA ILE A 118 6.00 -9.04 -0.86
C ILE A 118 6.66 -8.15 0.19
N VAL A 119 6.85 -6.87 -0.16
CA VAL A 119 7.20 -5.79 0.77
C VAL A 119 5.97 -4.91 0.99
N MET A 120 5.57 -4.79 2.25
CA MET A 120 4.43 -3.99 2.68
C MET A 120 4.88 -2.84 3.57
N ILE A 121 4.52 -1.61 3.22
CA ILE A 121 4.87 -0.43 4.01
C ILE A 121 3.59 0.23 4.51
N GLY A 122 3.40 0.14 5.82
CA GLY A 122 2.29 0.74 6.54
C GLY A 122 2.75 1.88 7.45
N GLU A 123 1.79 2.47 8.12
CA GLU A 123 2.00 3.58 9.04
C GLU A 123 0.95 3.59 10.14
N ILE A 124 1.11 4.46 11.13
CA ILE A 124 0.09 4.72 12.14
C ILE A 124 -1.24 5.15 11.53
N GLY A 125 -2.31 5.02 12.31
CA GLY A 125 -3.66 5.44 11.90
C GLY A 125 -4.47 4.35 11.21
N GLY A 126 -5.75 4.28 11.58
CA GLY A 126 -6.68 3.25 11.09
C GLY A 126 -6.27 1.82 11.44
N THR A 127 -6.87 0.86 10.76
CA THR A 127 -6.71 -0.59 11.03
C THR A 127 -6.43 -1.43 9.78
N ARG A 128 -5.94 -0.81 8.72
CA ARG A 128 -5.74 -1.47 7.41
C ARG A 128 -4.66 -2.55 7.45
N GLU A 129 -3.62 -2.31 8.24
CA GLU A 129 -2.51 -3.25 8.40
C GLU A 129 -2.94 -4.49 9.20
N GLN A 130 -3.91 -4.34 10.13
CA GLN A 130 -4.51 -5.50 10.81
C GLN A 130 -5.40 -6.30 9.86
N ALA A 131 -6.15 -5.64 8.97
CA ALA A 131 -6.91 -6.33 7.93
C ALA A 131 -5.97 -7.10 6.97
N ALA A 132 -4.84 -6.46 6.59
CA ALA A 132 -3.79 -7.12 5.82
C ALA A 132 -3.20 -8.32 6.56
N ALA A 133 -2.88 -8.17 7.85
CA ALA A 133 -2.35 -9.25 8.69
C ALA A 133 -3.30 -10.46 8.73
N LYS A 134 -4.61 -10.21 8.87
CA LYS A 134 -5.61 -11.28 8.83
C LYS A 134 -5.56 -12.02 7.49
N MET A 135 -5.59 -11.30 6.37
CA MET A 135 -5.52 -11.89 5.04
C MET A 135 -4.23 -12.66 4.81
N ILE A 136 -3.08 -12.10 5.24
CA ILE A 136 -1.78 -12.77 5.10
C ILE A 136 -1.82 -14.13 5.81
N LYS A 137 -2.33 -14.16 7.03
CA LYS A 137 -2.46 -15.39 7.80
C LYS A 137 -3.36 -16.43 7.16
N GLU A 138 -4.43 -16.00 6.51
CA GLU A 138 -5.49 -16.88 6.00
C GLU A 138 -5.27 -17.31 4.55
N SER A 139 -4.61 -16.48 3.72
CA SER A 139 -4.69 -16.62 2.26
C SER A 139 -3.40 -16.30 1.50
N ILE A 140 -2.33 -15.82 2.14
CA ILE A 140 -1.08 -15.51 1.45
C ILE A 140 -0.03 -16.57 1.78
N SER A 141 0.45 -17.25 0.74
CA SER A 141 1.49 -18.27 0.84
C SER A 141 2.90 -17.71 0.69
N LYS A 142 3.02 -16.54 0.06
CA LYS A 142 4.29 -15.89 -0.25
C LYS A 142 4.88 -15.20 0.97
N PRO A 143 6.21 -15.18 1.15
CA PRO A 143 6.84 -14.46 2.24
C PRO A 143 6.53 -12.95 2.18
N VAL A 144 6.18 -12.38 3.34
CA VAL A 144 5.88 -10.96 3.48
C VAL A 144 6.84 -10.33 4.47
N VAL A 145 7.45 -9.22 4.06
CA VAL A 145 8.22 -8.32 4.93
C VAL A 145 7.46 -7.02 5.07
N ALA A 146 7.29 -6.52 6.28
CA ALA A 146 6.59 -5.26 6.52
C ALA A 146 7.42 -4.27 7.33
N SER A 147 7.28 -3.00 6.98
CA SER A 147 7.76 -1.87 7.78
C SER A 147 6.57 -1.00 8.19
N ILE A 148 6.50 -0.63 9.47
CA ILE A 148 5.44 0.23 10.00
C ILE A 148 6.08 1.49 10.59
N VAL A 149 5.82 2.62 9.97
CA VAL A 149 6.38 3.90 10.39
C VAL A 149 5.51 4.60 11.44
N GLY A 150 6.13 5.50 12.20
CA GLY A 150 5.45 6.30 13.22
C GLY A 150 5.46 5.68 14.62
N GLN A 151 6.43 4.82 14.94
CA GLN A 151 6.53 4.17 16.26
C GLN A 151 6.69 5.17 17.42
N THR A 152 7.26 6.35 17.15
CA THR A 152 7.45 7.43 18.13
C THR A 152 6.45 8.58 17.95
N ALA A 153 5.44 8.41 17.11
CA ALA A 153 4.46 9.47 16.86
C ALA A 153 3.59 9.73 18.08
N PRO A 154 3.34 11.00 18.44
CA PRO A 154 2.43 11.35 19.54
C PRO A 154 0.96 11.08 19.14
N GLU A 155 0.15 10.72 20.15
CA GLU A 155 -1.28 10.51 19.96
C GLU A 155 -2.01 11.81 19.54
N GLY A 156 -3.07 11.66 18.75
CA GLY A 156 -3.94 12.74 18.31
C GLY A 156 -3.30 13.73 17.32
N ARG A 157 -2.02 13.58 16.98
CA ARG A 157 -1.32 14.47 16.04
C ARG A 157 -1.26 13.83 14.65
N ARG A 158 -1.59 14.62 13.62
CA ARG A 158 -1.41 14.23 12.22
C ARG A 158 0.08 14.21 11.86
N MET A 159 0.53 13.08 11.31
CA MET A 159 1.93 12.85 10.94
C MET A 159 2.08 12.72 9.42
N GLY A 160 2.07 13.86 8.72
CA GLY A 160 2.15 13.91 7.25
C GLY A 160 0.80 13.60 6.59
N HIS A 161 0.48 12.34 6.39
CA HIS A 161 -0.76 11.92 5.74
C HIS A 161 -2.02 12.20 6.55
N ALA A 162 -3.13 12.51 5.87
CA ALA A 162 -4.42 12.74 6.53
C ALA A 162 -4.92 11.53 7.34
N GLY A 163 -4.56 10.31 6.92
CA GLY A 163 -4.88 9.07 7.63
C GLY A 163 -3.88 8.67 8.72
N ALA A 164 -2.73 9.35 8.83
CA ALA A 164 -1.69 9.02 9.80
C ALA A 164 -1.91 9.76 11.13
N VAL A 165 -2.96 9.39 11.85
CA VAL A 165 -3.33 9.94 13.16
C VAL A 165 -3.64 8.78 14.10
N ILE A 166 -3.02 8.79 15.29
CA ILE A 166 -3.33 7.82 16.36
C ILE A 166 -4.60 8.30 17.06
N THR A 167 -5.73 7.68 16.73
CA THR A 167 -7.05 7.98 17.31
C THR A 167 -7.48 6.96 18.37
N GLY A 168 -6.60 6.03 18.72
CA GLY A 168 -6.84 4.98 19.70
C GLY A 168 -5.82 3.85 19.56
N LYS A 169 -5.88 2.88 20.46
CA LYS A 169 -4.89 1.81 20.60
C LYS A 169 -4.63 1.04 19.29
N SER A 170 -5.67 0.72 18.52
CA SER A 170 -5.55 -0.02 17.26
C SER A 170 -4.77 0.76 16.17
N ALA A 171 -4.69 2.08 16.30
CA ALA A 171 -3.98 2.95 15.35
C ALA A 171 -2.46 3.05 15.63
N LEU A 172 -1.98 2.51 16.76
CA LEU A 172 -0.58 2.49 17.14
C LEU A 172 0.24 1.57 16.23
N ALA A 173 1.46 1.99 15.91
CA ALA A 173 2.41 1.16 15.16
C ALA A 173 2.69 -0.18 15.87
N SER A 174 2.83 -0.16 17.20
CA SER A 174 3.07 -1.38 18.01
C SER A 174 1.97 -2.43 17.86
N GLU A 175 0.71 -2.03 17.84
CA GLU A 175 -0.41 -2.97 17.68
C GLU A 175 -0.47 -3.54 16.24
N LYS A 176 -0.13 -2.74 15.25
CA LYS A 176 -0.01 -3.20 13.85
C LYS A 176 1.13 -4.19 13.69
N ILE A 177 2.31 -3.88 14.23
CA ILE A 177 3.49 -4.76 14.25
C ILE A 177 3.15 -6.08 14.94
N LYS A 178 2.45 -6.02 16.09
CA LYS A 178 2.02 -7.22 16.81
C LYS A 178 1.10 -8.09 15.96
N SER A 179 0.13 -7.48 15.27
CA SER A 179 -0.79 -8.19 14.38
C SER A 179 -0.07 -8.84 13.20
N LEU A 180 0.84 -8.12 12.57
CA LEU A 180 1.64 -8.63 11.45
C LEU A 180 2.58 -9.76 11.88
N LYS A 181 3.28 -9.64 13.02
CA LYS A 181 4.11 -10.73 13.57
C LYS A 181 3.28 -11.98 13.85
N SER A 182 2.08 -11.84 14.40
CA SER A 182 1.19 -12.99 14.65
C SER A 182 0.63 -13.64 13.38
N ALA A 183 0.75 -12.96 12.25
CA ALA A 183 0.43 -13.48 10.92
C ALA A 183 1.65 -14.08 10.18
N GLY A 184 2.81 -14.16 10.83
CA GLY A 184 4.03 -14.71 10.22
C GLY A 184 4.83 -13.70 9.37
N VAL A 185 4.51 -12.42 9.45
CA VAL A 185 5.20 -11.36 8.69
C VAL A 185 6.53 -11.01 9.34
N TYR A 186 7.58 -10.90 8.55
CA TYR A 186 8.87 -10.36 8.98
C TYR A 186 8.79 -8.83 9.10
N ILE A 187 9.29 -8.28 10.21
CA ILE A 187 9.26 -6.82 10.45
C ILE A 187 10.67 -6.26 10.27
N ALA A 188 10.77 -5.26 9.38
CA ALA A 188 11.98 -4.48 9.10
C ALA A 188 12.02 -3.19 9.94
#